data_65774b2aa4b3a0d2e24a2c3f0141a138
#
_entry.id   65774b2aa4b3a0d2e24a2c3f0141a138
#
_cell.length_a   1.000
_cell.length_b   1.000
_cell.length_c   1.000
_cell.angle_alpha   90.00
_cell.angle_beta   90.00
_cell.angle_gamma   90.00
#
_symmetry.space_group_name_H-M   'P 1'
#
loop_
_entity.id
_entity.type
_entity.pdbx_description
1 polymer ?
#
loop_
_entity_poly.entity_id
_entity_poly.type
_entity_poly.pdbx_seq_one_letter_code
_entity_poly.pdbx_strand_id
1 'polypeptide(L)'
;PKYVVGLDPSRELSIIYHIAKKSLFNKLVILSPAALLLGYFAPWAITPILMLGGAYLCFEGYEKVHSMFIKHHEVHVETEELKVITPEELEKERITGAVRTDIILSAEIMAIAYSQVTGQQILNQVVVMLAVAIFITVAVYGFVGLIVKADDIGVHLALDKYHPITRKFGRGIVKFMPYFLSILGYVGTA
;
A
#
# COMPACT_ATOMS: atom_id res chain seq x y z
N PRO A 1 1.28 -4.81 -0.55
CA PRO A 1 0.50 -5.99 -0.15
C PRO A 1 1.35 -7.05 0.57
N LYS A 2 2.67 -7.16 0.30
CA LYS A 2 3.59 -8.14 0.92
C LYS A 2 3.75 -7.97 2.45
N TYR A 3 3.40 -6.80 2.99
CA TYR A 3 3.56 -6.48 4.41
C TYR A 3 2.44 -7.03 5.30
N VAL A 4 1.37 -7.55 4.73
CA VAL A 4 0.19 -8.02 5.47
C VAL A 4 0.08 -9.54 5.46
N VAL A 5 0.63 -10.21 4.44
CA VAL A 5 0.57 -11.67 4.29
C VAL A 5 1.51 -12.37 5.29
N GLY A 6 0.97 -13.30 6.08
CA GLY A 6 1.72 -14.12 7.03
C GLY A 6 1.66 -13.66 8.49
N LEU A 7 0.71 -12.76 8.82
CA LEU A 7 0.31 -12.43 10.20
C LEU A 7 -0.96 -13.21 10.56
N ASP A 8 -1.30 -13.25 11.85
CA ASP A 8 -2.56 -13.82 12.30
C ASP A 8 -3.75 -13.19 11.56
N PRO A 9 -4.65 -13.98 10.93
CA PRO A 9 -5.78 -13.46 10.15
C PRO A 9 -6.67 -12.47 10.91
N SER A 10 -6.70 -12.58 12.24
CA SER A 10 -7.44 -11.67 13.12
C SER A 10 -6.82 -10.26 13.20
N ARG A 11 -5.51 -10.11 12.91
CA ARG A 11 -4.76 -8.85 13.00
C ARG A 11 -4.61 -8.13 11.65
N GLU A 12 -4.78 -8.83 10.53
CA GLU A 12 -4.55 -8.27 9.19
C GLU A 12 -5.41 -7.04 8.90
N LEU A 13 -6.71 -7.09 9.20
CA LEU A 13 -7.61 -5.94 9.01
C LEU A 13 -7.26 -4.76 9.93
N SER A 14 -6.84 -5.05 11.16
CA SER A 14 -6.41 -4.00 12.11
C SER A 14 -5.19 -3.26 11.57
N ILE A 15 -4.23 -3.98 10.99
CA ILE A 15 -3.03 -3.41 10.40
C ILE A 15 -3.39 -2.55 9.20
N ILE A 16 -4.24 -3.04 8.29
CA ILE A 16 -4.72 -2.28 7.13
C ILE A 16 -5.41 -1.00 7.58
N TYR A 17 -6.26 -1.07 8.60
CA TYR A 17 -6.93 0.11 9.15
C TYR A 17 -5.94 1.13 9.73
N HIS A 18 -4.93 0.69 10.47
CA HIS A 18 -3.88 1.57 11.00
C HIS A 18 -3.06 2.25 9.90
N ILE A 19 -2.71 1.50 8.86
CA ILE A 19 -2.01 2.06 7.69
C ILE A 19 -2.92 3.06 6.98
N ALA A 20 -4.18 2.71 6.70
CA ALA A 20 -5.15 3.59 6.06
C ALA A 20 -5.35 4.90 6.83
N LYS A 21 -5.48 4.82 8.16
CA LYS A 21 -5.63 6.00 9.03
C LYS A 21 -4.40 6.91 8.97
N LYS A 22 -3.18 6.33 9.04
CA LYS A 22 -1.94 7.09 8.90
C LYS A 22 -1.80 7.70 7.52
N SER A 23 -2.11 6.93 6.47
CA SER A 23 -2.12 7.37 5.09
C SER A 23 -3.07 8.56 4.87
N LEU A 24 -4.30 8.44 5.36
CA LEU A 24 -5.28 9.53 5.28
C LEU A 24 -4.81 10.79 6.02
N PHE A 25 -4.29 10.62 7.23
CA PHE A 25 -3.72 11.74 7.99
C PHE A 25 -2.58 12.42 7.22
N ASN A 26 -1.65 11.65 6.67
CA ASN A 26 -0.54 12.19 5.88
C ASN A 26 -1.04 12.97 4.66
N LYS A 27 -2.04 12.42 3.94
CA LYS A 27 -2.63 13.09 2.76
C LYS A 27 -3.34 14.39 3.13
N LEU A 28 -4.13 14.38 4.20
CA LEU A 28 -4.93 15.55 4.60
C LEU A 28 -4.11 16.64 5.29
N VAL A 29 -3.20 16.26 6.19
CA VAL A 29 -2.50 17.19 7.09
C VAL A 29 -1.13 17.59 6.55
N ILE A 30 -0.48 16.72 5.80
CA ILE A 30 0.87 16.99 5.29
C ILE A 30 0.83 17.27 3.79
N LEU A 31 0.36 16.34 2.98
CA LEU A 31 0.50 16.41 1.53
C LEU A 31 -0.43 17.45 0.90
N SER A 32 -1.69 17.55 1.35
CA SER A 32 -2.62 18.55 0.79
C SER A 32 -2.17 20.00 1.08
N PRO A 33 -1.84 20.38 2.32
CA PRO A 33 -1.30 21.72 2.58
C PRO A 33 0.05 21.96 1.88
N ALA A 34 0.93 20.95 1.85
CA ALA A 34 2.22 21.07 1.17
C ALA A 34 2.05 21.31 -0.34
N ALA A 35 1.16 20.56 -1.00
CA ALA A 35 0.88 20.72 -2.42
C ALA A 35 0.28 22.13 -2.72
N LEU A 36 -0.66 22.60 -1.89
CA LEU A 36 -1.24 23.93 -2.01
C LEU A 36 -0.21 25.04 -1.80
N LEU A 37 0.64 24.92 -0.77
CA LEU A 37 1.69 25.90 -0.49
C LEU A 37 2.76 25.91 -1.59
N LEU A 38 3.26 24.74 -1.99
CA LEU A 38 4.23 24.62 -3.08
C LEU A 38 3.66 25.15 -4.39
N GLY A 39 2.41 24.79 -4.68
CA GLY A 39 1.76 25.27 -5.89
C GLY A 39 1.51 26.77 -5.93
N TYR A 40 1.35 27.41 -4.78
CA TYR A 40 1.21 28.85 -4.67
C TYR A 40 2.56 29.60 -4.71
N PHE A 41 3.56 29.14 -3.94
CA PHE A 41 4.84 29.85 -3.78
C PHE A 41 5.92 29.40 -4.77
N ALA A 42 5.94 28.10 -5.12
CA ALA A 42 7.00 27.51 -5.93
C ALA A 42 6.49 26.39 -6.84
N PRO A 43 5.59 26.65 -7.78
CA PRO A 43 5.01 25.61 -8.64
C PRO A 43 6.06 24.84 -9.43
N TRP A 44 7.20 25.47 -9.75
CA TRP A 44 8.34 24.84 -10.42
C TRP A 44 9.02 23.75 -9.57
N ALA A 45 8.90 23.80 -8.24
CA ALA A 45 9.55 22.86 -7.33
C ALA A 45 8.81 21.51 -7.24
N ILE A 46 7.54 21.45 -7.61
CA ILE A 46 6.73 20.24 -7.54
C ILE A 46 7.34 19.13 -8.39
N THR A 47 7.65 19.41 -9.66
CA THR A 47 8.20 18.41 -10.58
C THR A 47 9.55 17.83 -10.12
N PRO A 48 10.58 18.63 -9.76
CA PRO A 48 11.83 18.10 -9.23
C PRO A 48 11.65 17.24 -7.96
N ILE A 49 10.78 17.65 -7.04
CA ILE A 49 10.52 16.89 -5.81
C ILE A 49 9.91 15.53 -6.14
N LEU A 50 8.93 15.47 -7.07
CA LEU A 50 8.34 14.22 -7.51
C LEU A 50 9.34 13.33 -8.25
N MET A 51 10.22 13.91 -9.08
CA MET A 51 11.28 13.16 -9.74
C MET A 51 12.25 12.51 -8.74
N LEU A 52 12.61 13.22 -7.68
CA LEU A 52 13.45 12.66 -6.61
C LEU A 52 12.73 11.54 -5.84
N GLY A 53 11.43 11.71 -5.55
CA GLY A 53 10.60 10.67 -4.96
C GLY A 53 10.51 9.43 -5.84
N GLY A 54 10.22 9.60 -7.12
CA GLY A 54 10.17 8.51 -8.10
C GLY A 54 11.51 7.79 -8.26
N ALA A 55 12.63 8.53 -8.34
CA ALA A 55 13.96 7.96 -8.39
C ALA A 55 14.28 7.12 -7.15
N TYR A 56 13.87 7.59 -5.97
CA TYR A 56 13.99 6.84 -4.71
C TYR A 56 13.18 5.53 -4.75
N LEU A 57 11.94 5.56 -5.25
CA LEU A 57 11.12 4.35 -5.38
C LEU A 57 11.71 3.36 -6.40
N CYS A 58 12.25 3.85 -7.51
CA CYS A 58 12.96 3.02 -8.48
C CYS A 58 14.20 2.34 -7.86
N PHE A 59 14.97 3.08 -7.06
CA PHE A 59 16.11 2.52 -6.34
C PHE A 59 15.69 1.45 -5.33
N GLU A 60 14.66 1.71 -4.51
CA GLU A 60 14.12 0.74 -3.56
C GLU A 60 13.57 -0.50 -4.27
N GLY A 61 12.88 -0.31 -5.42
CA GLY A 61 12.40 -1.40 -6.26
C GLY A 61 13.55 -2.26 -6.80
N TYR A 62 14.60 -1.60 -7.35
CA TYR A 62 15.79 -2.30 -7.82
C TYR A 62 16.48 -3.11 -6.72
N GLU A 63 16.69 -2.54 -5.54
CA GLU A 63 17.30 -3.24 -4.41
C GLU A 63 16.51 -4.50 -4.01
N LYS A 64 15.18 -4.40 -3.97
CA LYS A 64 14.31 -5.55 -3.69
C LYS A 64 14.41 -6.64 -4.76
N VAL A 65 14.39 -6.25 -6.03
CA VAL A 65 14.53 -7.21 -7.16
C VAL A 65 15.92 -7.84 -7.13
N HIS A 66 16.97 -7.05 -6.99
CA HIS A 66 18.35 -7.51 -6.94
C HIS A 66 18.57 -8.49 -5.78
N SER A 67 18.04 -8.21 -4.59
CA SER A 67 18.12 -9.12 -3.44
C SER A 67 17.38 -10.45 -3.67
N MET A 68 16.32 -10.47 -4.49
CA MET A 68 15.61 -11.71 -4.86
C MET A 68 16.45 -12.60 -5.79
N PHE A 69 17.25 -12.01 -6.68
CA PHE A 69 18.10 -12.76 -7.62
C PHE A 69 19.39 -13.26 -6.95
N ILE A 70 19.97 -12.49 -6.02
CA ILE A 70 21.24 -12.87 -5.36
C ILE A 70 21.02 -13.91 -4.24
N LYS A 71 19.90 -13.92 -3.56
CA LYS A 71 19.60 -14.94 -2.52
C LYS A 71 19.62 -16.40 -3.02
N HIS A 72 19.78 -16.63 -4.30
CA HIS A 72 19.98 -17.97 -4.86
C HIS A 72 21.44 -18.43 -4.91
N HIS A 73 22.45 -17.60 -4.57
CA HIS A 73 23.85 -17.98 -4.80
C HIS A 73 24.79 -17.85 -3.62
N GLU A 74 24.38 -17.31 -2.46
CA GLU A 74 25.29 -17.28 -1.31
C GLU A 74 24.58 -17.63 -0.02
N VAL A 75 24.76 -18.87 0.42
CA VAL A 75 24.71 -19.26 1.81
C VAL A 75 26.04 -18.77 2.44
N HIS A 76 26.19 -17.49 2.61
CA HIS A 76 27.16 -16.96 3.57
C HIS A 76 26.41 -16.63 4.84
N VAL A 77 26.71 -17.45 5.84
CA VAL A 77 26.45 -17.23 7.25
C VAL A 77 27.23 -15.94 7.66
N GLU A 78 26.66 -14.77 7.36
CA GLU A 78 26.96 -13.63 8.19
C GLU A 78 26.10 -13.76 9.43
N THR A 79 26.80 -13.86 10.56
CA THR A 79 26.27 -13.80 11.91
C THR A 79 25.66 -12.42 12.14
N GLU A 80 24.55 -12.11 11.49
CA GLU A 80 23.62 -11.14 12.04
C GLU A 80 23.09 -11.77 13.33
N GLU A 81 23.45 -11.19 14.45
CA GLU A 81 22.85 -11.48 15.74
C GLU A 81 21.36 -11.67 15.52
N LEU A 82 20.87 -12.87 15.80
CA LEU A 82 19.44 -13.20 15.81
C LEU A 82 18.79 -12.28 16.85
N LYS A 83 18.52 -11.03 16.46
CA LYS A 83 17.55 -10.22 17.16
C LYS A 83 16.25 -11.00 17.08
N VAL A 84 15.86 -11.57 18.20
CA VAL A 84 14.53 -12.14 18.39
C VAL A 84 13.57 -10.96 18.26
N ILE A 85 13.20 -10.64 17.01
CA ILE A 85 12.23 -9.58 16.70
C ILE A 85 10.89 -10.07 17.22
N THR A 86 10.34 -9.36 18.19
CA THR A 86 9.01 -9.69 18.70
C THR A 86 7.97 -9.51 17.59
N PRO A 87 6.86 -10.27 17.60
CA PRO A 87 5.78 -10.10 16.61
C PRO A 87 5.29 -8.64 16.51
N GLU A 88 5.32 -7.90 17.61
CA GLU A 88 4.92 -6.49 17.69
C GLU A 88 5.94 -5.56 17.01
N GLU A 89 7.22 -5.82 17.13
CA GLU A 89 8.27 -5.07 16.43
C GLU A 89 8.21 -5.30 14.93
N LEU A 90 7.97 -6.56 14.51
CA LEU A 90 7.78 -6.91 13.11
C LEU A 90 6.55 -6.22 12.51
N GLU A 91 5.45 -6.17 13.26
CA GLU A 91 4.22 -5.45 12.86
C GLU A 91 4.49 -3.95 12.69
N LYS A 92 5.18 -3.33 13.64
CA LYS A 92 5.53 -1.90 13.60
C LYS A 92 6.46 -1.57 12.44
N GLU A 93 7.43 -2.41 12.16
CA GLU A 93 8.35 -2.25 11.02
C GLU A 93 7.58 -2.33 9.69
N ARG A 94 6.71 -3.33 9.54
CA ARG A 94 5.85 -3.49 8.35
C ARG A 94 4.92 -2.29 8.13
N ILE A 95 4.26 -1.82 9.19
CA ILE A 95 3.40 -0.62 9.10
C ILE A 95 4.23 0.59 8.70
N THR A 96 5.41 0.78 9.28
CA THR A 96 6.27 1.93 8.97
C THR A 96 6.77 1.89 7.53
N GLY A 97 7.20 0.74 7.03
CA GLY A 97 7.60 0.57 5.64
C GLY A 97 6.46 0.84 4.65
N ALA A 98 5.27 0.29 4.93
CA ALA A 98 4.10 0.54 4.09
C ALA A 98 3.70 2.02 4.05
N VAL A 99 3.71 2.70 5.19
CA VAL A 99 3.39 4.14 5.28
C VAL A 99 4.44 4.98 4.55
N ARG A 100 5.72 4.63 4.63
CA ARG A 100 6.80 5.34 3.94
C ARG A 100 6.62 5.31 2.42
N THR A 101 6.38 4.12 1.86
CA THR A 101 6.11 3.97 0.42
C THR A 101 4.82 4.69 0.01
N ASP A 102 3.76 4.60 0.84
CA ASP A 102 2.49 5.28 0.58
C ASP A 102 2.64 6.82 0.55
N ILE A 103 3.48 7.41 1.38
CA ILE A 103 3.71 8.87 1.37
C ILE A 103 4.22 9.33 0.01
N ILE A 104 5.18 8.63 -0.59
CA ILE A 104 5.79 9.02 -1.87
C ILE A 104 4.77 8.87 -3.01
N LEU A 105 4.11 7.71 -3.11
CA LEU A 105 3.05 7.47 -4.10
C LEU A 105 1.88 8.45 -3.93
N SER A 106 1.53 8.75 -2.70
CA SER A 106 0.47 9.71 -2.38
C SER A 106 0.84 11.13 -2.75
N ALA A 107 2.11 11.54 -2.57
CA ALA A 107 2.59 12.85 -2.98
C ALA A 107 2.44 13.03 -4.49
N GLU A 108 2.74 11.99 -5.28
CA GLU A 108 2.57 12.00 -6.73
C GLU A 108 1.09 12.18 -7.12
N ILE A 109 0.19 11.37 -6.54
CA ILE A 109 -1.25 11.45 -6.80
C ILE A 109 -1.80 12.82 -6.40
N MET A 110 -1.38 13.35 -5.24
CA MET A 110 -1.82 14.67 -4.77
C MET A 110 -1.30 15.81 -5.65
N ALA A 111 -0.08 15.70 -6.18
CA ALA A 111 0.45 16.68 -7.12
C ALA A 111 -0.28 16.64 -8.47
N ILE A 112 -0.62 15.45 -8.97
CA ILE A 112 -1.44 15.29 -10.16
C ILE A 112 -2.83 15.89 -9.93
N ALA A 113 -3.46 15.61 -8.80
CA ALA A 113 -4.75 16.18 -8.44
C ALA A 113 -4.70 17.72 -8.36
N TYR A 114 -3.65 18.27 -7.75
CA TYR A 114 -3.43 19.70 -7.68
C TYR A 114 -3.27 20.31 -9.09
N SER A 115 -2.52 19.69 -9.99
CA SER A 115 -2.30 20.18 -11.35
C SER A 115 -3.59 20.35 -12.15
N GLN A 116 -4.62 19.53 -11.87
CA GLN A 116 -5.93 19.61 -12.54
C GLN A 116 -6.77 20.80 -12.06
N VAL A 117 -6.47 21.35 -10.89
CA VAL A 117 -7.23 22.45 -10.27
C VAL A 117 -6.42 23.73 -10.17
N THR A 118 -5.22 23.76 -10.74
CA THR A 118 -4.37 24.97 -10.80
C THR A 118 -5.10 26.08 -11.52
N GLY A 119 -5.10 27.29 -10.94
CA GLY A 119 -5.81 28.45 -11.49
C GLY A 119 -7.28 28.55 -11.11
N GLN A 120 -7.85 27.56 -10.43
CA GLN A 120 -9.20 27.65 -9.85
C GLN A 120 -9.17 28.45 -8.53
N GLN A 121 -10.37 28.81 -8.04
CA GLN A 121 -10.50 29.42 -6.71
C GLN A 121 -9.93 28.49 -5.64
N ILE A 122 -9.26 29.05 -4.64
CA ILE A 122 -8.59 28.29 -3.57
C ILE A 122 -9.54 27.31 -2.86
N LEU A 123 -10.80 27.70 -2.69
CA LEU A 123 -11.81 26.81 -2.10
C LEU A 123 -12.01 25.54 -2.92
N ASN A 124 -12.10 25.66 -4.25
CA ASN A 124 -12.23 24.50 -5.13
C ASN A 124 -10.99 23.61 -5.09
N GLN A 125 -9.80 24.22 -5.05
CA GLN A 125 -8.55 23.46 -4.92
C GLN A 125 -8.57 22.64 -3.62
N VAL A 126 -8.92 23.25 -2.49
CA VAL A 126 -9.00 22.55 -1.20
C VAL A 126 -10.02 21.44 -1.24
N VAL A 127 -11.24 21.69 -1.73
CA VAL A 127 -12.31 20.67 -1.79
C VAL A 127 -11.89 19.48 -2.65
N VAL A 128 -11.32 19.71 -3.82
CA VAL A 128 -10.86 18.63 -4.71
C VAL A 128 -9.73 17.84 -4.06
N MET A 129 -8.75 18.50 -3.46
CA MET A 129 -7.63 17.84 -2.77
C MET A 129 -8.13 16.93 -1.63
N LEU A 130 -9.06 17.42 -0.81
CA LEU A 130 -9.67 16.63 0.27
C LEU A 130 -10.47 15.45 -0.28
N ALA A 131 -11.28 15.67 -1.32
CA ALA A 131 -12.08 14.62 -1.95
C ALA A 131 -11.18 13.51 -2.53
N VAL A 132 -10.12 13.88 -3.24
CA VAL A 132 -9.15 12.92 -3.82
C VAL A 132 -8.42 12.16 -2.70
N ALA A 133 -7.96 12.83 -1.65
CA ALA A 133 -7.28 12.19 -0.53
C ALA A 133 -8.15 11.12 0.14
N ILE A 134 -9.42 11.43 0.40
CA ILE A 134 -10.38 10.49 0.99
C ILE A 134 -10.68 9.35 0.01
N PHE A 135 -11.04 9.68 -1.24
CA PHE A 135 -11.42 8.70 -2.25
C PHE A 135 -10.30 7.68 -2.51
N ILE A 136 -9.08 8.13 -2.77
CA ILE A 136 -7.93 7.25 -3.03
C ILE A 136 -7.63 6.38 -1.81
N THR A 137 -7.67 6.95 -0.60
CA THR A 137 -7.42 6.16 0.61
C THR A 137 -8.45 5.05 0.78
N VAL A 138 -9.75 5.38 0.64
CA VAL A 138 -10.83 4.39 0.74
C VAL A 138 -10.74 3.36 -0.38
N ALA A 139 -10.48 3.78 -1.62
CA ALA A 139 -10.37 2.89 -2.77
C ALA A 139 -9.20 1.89 -2.60
N VAL A 140 -8.00 2.39 -2.30
CA VAL A 140 -6.80 1.55 -2.19
C VAL A 140 -6.89 0.60 -1.00
N TYR A 141 -7.13 1.14 0.19
CA TYR A 141 -7.14 0.32 1.42
C TYR A 141 -8.41 -0.53 1.55
N GLY A 142 -9.54 -0.06 1.02
CA GLY A 142 -10.75 -0.86 0.90
C GLY A 142 -10.53 -2.05 -0.03
N PHE A 143 -9.89 -1.86 -1.18
CA PHE A 143 -9.54 -2.93 -2.10
C PHE A 143 -8.55 -3.93 -1.49
N VAL A 144 -7.51 -3.45 -0.80
CA VAL A 144 -6.57 -4.33 -0.08
C VAL A 144 -7.29 -5.13 1.00
N GLY A 145 -8.16 -4.49 1.80
CA GLY A 145 -8.96 -5.17 2.82
C GLY A 145 -9.91 -6.21 2.22
N LEU A 146 -10.51 -5.92 1.07
CA LEU A 146 -11.34 -6.88 0.34
C LEU A 146 -10.54 -8.11 -0.12
N ILE A 147 -9.35 -7.90 -0.66
CA ILE A 147 -8.46 -8.98 -1.10
C ILE A 147 -8.08 -9.88 0.08
N VAL A 148 -7.65 -9.28 1.19
CA VAL A 148 -7.28 -10.00 2.40
C VAL A 148 -8.44 -10.82 2.96
N LYS A 149 -9.66 -10.27 2.93
CA LYS A 149 -10.87 -10.96 3.39
C LYS A 149 -11.46 -11.95 2.39
N ALA A 150 -11.10 -11.88 1.12
CA ALA A 150 -11.66 -12.79 0.11
C ALA A 150 -11.31 -14.26 0.38
N ASP A 151 -10.15 -14.55 0.98
CA ASP A 151 -9.77 -15.90 1.37
C ASP A 151 -10.69 -16.44 2.48
N ASP A 152 -10.89 -15.67 3.54
CA ASP A 152 -11.81 -16.01 4.64
C ASP A 152 -13.24 -16.25 4.12
N ILE A 153 -13.71 -15.36 3.23
CA ILE A 153 -15.03 -15.47 2.60
C ILE A 153 -15.10 -16.75 1.76
N GLY A 154 -14.04 -17.05 1.00
CA GLY A 154 -13.94 -18.24 0.18
C GLY A 154 -14.03 -19.52 1.02
N VAL A 155 -13.29 -19.58 2.12
CA VAL A 155 -13.35 -20.70 3.09
C VAL A 155 -14.74 -20.84 3.68
N HIS A 156 -15.36 -19.72 4.09
CA HIS A 156 -16.71 -19.73 4.66
C HIS A 156 -17.76 -20.25 3.67
N LEU A 157 -17.70 -19.80 2.42
CA LEU A 157 -18.59 -20.26 1.34
C LEU A 157 -18.35 -21.71 0.92
N ALA A 158 -17.16 -22.24 1.16
CA ALA A 158 -16.79 -23.64 0.83
C ALA A 158 -17.34 -24.65 1.82
N LEU A 159 -17.92 -24.22 2.97
CA LEU A 159 -18.49 -25.11 3.98
C LEU A 159 -19.69 -25.87 3.43
N ASP A 160 -19.86 -27.11 3.92
CA ASP A 160 -20.92 -28.04 3.47
C ASP A 160 -22.37 -27.57 3.80
N LYS A 161 -22.50 -26.51 4.60
CA LYS A 161 -23.77 -25.89 4.97
C LYS A 161 -24.48 -25.16 3.82
N TYR A 162 -23.75 -24.82 2.74
CA TYR A 162 -24.25 -24.02 1.64
C TYR A 162 -24.62 -24.87 0.40
N HIS A 163 -25.43 -24.27 -0.49
CA HIS A 163 -25.84 -24.90 -1.75
C HIS A 163 -24.63 -25.32 -2.60
N PRO A 164 -24.71 -26.43 -3.39
CA PRO A 164 -23.59 -26.95 -4.16
C PRO A 164 -22.90 -25.92 -5.08
N ILE A 165 -23.67 -24.97 -5.63
CA ILE A 165 -23.15 -23.90 -6.49
C ILE A 165 -22.30 -22.92 -5.68
N THR A 166 -22.77 -22.48 -4.52
CA THR A 166 -22.04 -21.56 -3.61
C THR A 166 -20.75 -22.18 -3.12
N ARG A 167 -20.79 -23.49 -2.79
CA ARG A 167 -19.62 -24.25 -2.37
C ARG A 167 -18.57 -24.37 -3.48
N LYS A 168 -18.99 -24.59 -4.74
CA LYS A 168 -18.06 -24.60 -5.89
C LYS A 168 -17.39 -23.24 -6.07
N PHE A 169 -18.14 -22.17 -5.90
CA PHE A 169 -17.62 -20.80 -6.01
C PHE A 169 -16.63 -20.50 -4.87
N GLY A 170 -16.96 -20.83 -3.63
CA GLY A 170 -16.07 -20.70 -2.48
C GLY A 170 -14.75 -21.47 -2.65
N ARG A 171 -14.80 -22.73 -3.11
CA ARG A 171 -13.59 -23.51 -3.41
C ARG A 171 -12.77 -22.92 -4.56
N GLY A 172 -13.43 -22.29 -5.54
CA GLY A 172 -12.78 -21.54 -6.62
C GLY A 172 -11.96 -20.37 -6.08
N ILE A 173 -12.55 -19.56 -5.20
CA ILE A 173 -11.89 -18.42 -4.56
C ILE A 173 -10.66 -18.90 -3.77
N VAL A 174 -10.80 -19.85 -2.87
CA VAL A 174 -9.71 -20.40 -2.04
C VAL A 174 -8.56 -20.93 -2.91
N LYS A 175 -8.88 -21.62 -4.02
CA LYS A 175 -7.85 -22.14 -4.93
C LYS A 175 -7.17 -21.06 -5.77
N PHE A 176 -7.90 -20.01 -6.15
CA PHE A 176 -7.39 -18.93 -6.99
C PHE A 176 -6.59 -17.89 -6.20
N MET A 177 -6.95 -17.65 -4.93
CA MET A 177 -6.38 -16.60 -4.11
C MET A 177 -4.86 -16.69 -3.94
N PRO A 178 -4.23 -17.84 -3.64
CA PRO A 178 -2.78 -17.95 -3.53
C PRO A 178 -2.06 -17.57 -4.83
N TYR A 179 -2.60 -17.97 -5.98
CA TYR A 179 -2.05 -17.61 -7.29
C TYR A 179 -2.17 -16.13 -7.55
N PHE A 180 -3.33 -15.54 -7.23
CA PHE A 180 -3.57 -14.11 -7.38
C PHE A 180 -2.64 -13.28 -6.50
N LEU A 181 -2.48 -13.65 -5.23
CA LEU A 181 -1.56 -12.97 -4.31
C LEU A 181 -0.09 -13.13 -4.74
N SER A 182 0.29 -14.29 -5.27
CA SER A 182 1.63 -14.50 -5.82
C SER A 182 1.88 -13.59 -7.03
N ILE A 183 0.95 -13.53 -7.97
CA ILE A 183 1.06 -12.64 -9.15
C ILE A 183 1.11 -11.18 -8.70
N LEU A 184 0.24 -10.78 -7.78
CA LEU A 184 0.25 -9.41 -7.23
C LEU A 184 1.57 -9.09 -6.54
N GLY A 185 2.16 -10.06 -5.85
CA GLY A 185 3.48 -9.95 -5.24
C GLY A 185 4.60 -9.75 -6.27
N TYR A 186 4.56 -10.49 -7.37
CA TYR A 186 5.53 -10.32 -8.47
C TYR A 186 5.36 -8.98 -9.18
N VAL A 187 4.13 -8.62 -9.56
CA VAL A 187 3.82 -7.36 -10.25
C VAL A 187 4.11 -6.14 -9.36
N GLY A 188 3.86 -6.24 -8.04
CA GLY A 188 4.14 -5.15 -7.11
C GLY A 188 5.62 -5.03 -6.72
N THR A 189 6.48 -5.95 -7.20
CA THR A 189 7.94 -5.92 -6.96
C THR A 189 8.72 -5.58 -8.23
N ALA A 190 8.09 -5.68 -9.40
CA ALA A 190 8.65 -5.29 -10.70
C ALA A 190 8.36 -3.81 -10.99
#